data_8e544f984970f314393c6d23e218ed31
#
_entry.id   8e544f984970f314393c6d23e218ed31
#
_cell.length_a   1.000
_cell.length_b   1.000
_cell.length_c   1.000
_cell.angle_alpha   90.00
_cell.angle_beta   90.00
_cell.angle_gamma   90.00
#
_symmetry.space_group_name_H-M   'P 1'
#
loop_
_entity.id
_entity.type
_entity.pdbx_description
1 polymer ?
#
loop_
_entity_poly.entity_id
_entity_poly.type
_entity_poly.pdbx_seq_one_letter_code
_entity_poly.pdbx_strand_id
1 'polypeptide(L)'
;FYIMRHLFKGNCDFYKPGDKAIVFASSIKMCTHLADYLQTKYPELDVRRFADGDPFENLMESDIRVTTIKSGSTGHDIPGLTYCQMTSNIQSIVANKQARGRLREIIGRNLRMCYTYCGQIDRHIEYHRSRLRMFVDGVKSIKELDVPFKLK
;
A
#
# COMPACT_ATOMS: atom_id res chain seq x y z
N PHE A 1 7.39 -6.55 -3.36
CA PHE A 1 8.65 -6.32 -2.63
C PHE A 1 9.54 -5.31 -3.32
N TYR A 2 9.88 -5.52 -4.60
CA TYR A 2 10.66 -4.59 -5.39
C TYR A 2 10.08 -3.17 -5.39
N ILE A 3 8.77 -3.06 -5.54
CA ILE A 3 8.05 -1.79 -5.56
C ILE A 3 8.14 -1.08 -4.21
N MET A 4 7.95 -1.79 -3.09
CA MET A 4 8.11 -1.22 -1.76
C MET A 4 9.53 -0.69 -1.56
N ARG A 5 10.54 -1.49 -1.93
CA ARG A 5 11.94 -1.05 -1.84
C ARG A 5 12.21 0.20 -2.68
N HIS A 6 11.67 0.23 -3.89
CA HIS A 6 11.93 1.32 -4.85
C HIS A 6 11.17 2.59 -4.52
N LEU A 7 9.92 2.45 -4.06
CA LEU A 7 9.03 3.58 -3.83
C LEU A 7 9.00 4.08 -2.39
N PHE A 8 9.29 3.24 -1.42
CA PHE A 8 9.27 3.64 -0.03
C PHE A 8 10.65 4.08 0.48
N LYS A 9 11.72 3.38 0.09
CA LYS A 9 13.09 3.68 0.51
C LYS A 9 14.10 3.96 -0.61
N GLY A 10 13.81 3.54 -1.83
CA GLY A 10 14.81 3.52 -2.90
C GLY A 10 15.10 4.85 -3.58
N ASN A 11 14.17 5.76 -3.62
CA ASN A 11 14.27 7.08 -4.24
C ASN A 11 14.02 8.21 -3.25
N CYS A 12 14.74 8.18 -2.22
CA CYS A 12 15.12 9.15 -1.18
C CYS A 12 14.24 10.36 -0.87
N ASP A 13 13.45 10.87 -1.78
CA ASP A 13 12.54 12.01 -1.56
C ASP A 13 11.22 11.58 -0.88
N PHE A 14 11.14 10.32 -0.51
CA PHE A 14 9.89 9.70 -0.13
C PHE A 14 9.73 9.47 1.34
N TYR A 15 10.69 8.78 1.94
CA TYR A 15 10.68 8.45 3.34
C TYR A 15 11.38 9.54 4.13
N LYS A 16 10.64 10.18 5.00
CA LYS A 16 11.19 11.03 6.06
C LYS A 16 10.85 10.42 7.41
N PRO A 17 11.64 10.63 8.45
CA PRO A 17 11.28 10.20 9.80
C PRO A 17 9.85 10.62 10.15
N GLY A 18 9.05 9.69 10.65
CA GLY A 18 7.62 9.89 10.95
C GLY A 18 6.66 9.55 9.83
N ASP A 19 7.13 9.25 8.61
CA ASP A 19 6.28 8.71 7.54
C ASP A 19 5.88 7.28 7.83
N LYS A 20 4.63 6.97 7.50
CA LYS A 20 4.06 5.65 7.68
C LYS A 20 3.53 5.09 6.38
N ALA A 21 3.54 3.76 6.26
CA ALA A 21 3.01 3.04 5.13
C ALA A 21 1.91 2.05 5.53
N ILE A 22 0.92 1.87 4.64
CA ILE A 22 -0.04 0.77 4.72
C ILE A 22 0.05 -0.11 3.48
N VAL A 23 0.12 -1.42 3.70
CA VAL A 23 0.19 -2.43 2.64
C VAL A 23 -1.02 -3.32 2.74
N PHE A 24 -1.86 -3.31 1.72
CA PHE A 24 -3.03 -4.17 1.65
C PHE A 24 -2.70 -5.48 0.93
N ALA A 25 -2.95 -6.60 1.59
CA ALA A 25 -2.79 -7.94 1.05
C ALA A 25 -4.13 -8.68 0.93
N SER A 26 -4.14 -9.75 0.14
CA SER A 26 -5.38 -10.49 -0.19
C SER A 26 -5.88 -11.40 0.92
N SER A 27 -5.01 -11.81 1.85
CA SER A 27 -5.34 -12.72 2.95
C SER A 27 -4.49 -12.48 4.18
N ILE A 28 -4.95 -12.93 5.35
CA ILE A 28 -4.22 -12.86 6.62
C ILE A 28 -2.86 -13.58 6.51
N LYS A 29 -2.83 -14.75 5.87
CA LYS A 29 -1.59 -15.49 5.63
C LYS A 29 -0.59 -14.66 4.82
N MET A 30 -1.05 -13.98 3.77
CA MET A 30 -0.20 -13.09 2.98
C MET A 30 0.26 -11.88 3.81
N CYS A 31 -0.58 -11.33 4.69
CA CYS A 31 -0.17 -10.26 5.60
C CYS A 31 0.99 -10.69 6.49
N THR A 32 0.93 -11.90 7.07
CA THR A 32 2.01 -12.45 7.89
C THR A 32 3.31 -12.56 7.10
N HIS A 33 3.28 -13.24 5.95
CA HIS A 33 4.49 -13.40 5.12
C HIS A 33 5.08 -12.06 4.66
N LEU A 34 4.23 -11.11 4.32
CA LEU A 34 4.69 -9.77 3.90
C LEU A 34 5.28 -8.99 5.06
N ALA A 35 4.68 -9.03 6.25
CA ALA A 35 5.19 -8.36 7.43
C ALA A 35 6.56 -8.92 7.83
N ASP A 36 6.70 -10.23 7.92
CA ASP A 36 7.96 -10.91 8.25
C ASP A 36 9.06 -10.58 7.25
N TYR A 37 8.73 -10.62 5.95
CA TYR A 37 9.67 -10.27 4.90
C TYR A 37 10.12 -8.81 4.98
N LEU A 38 9.17 -7.88 5.15
CA LEU A 38 9.48 -6.45 5.22
C LEU A 38 10.28 -6.14 6.48
N GLN A 39 9.98 -6.75 7.63
CA GLN A 39 10.76 -6.59 8.85
C GLN A 39 12.20 -7.09 8.67
N THR A 40 12.38 -8.22 7.97
CA THR A 40 13.72 -8.73 7.63
C THR A 40 14.49 -7.77 6.71
N LYS A 41 13.81 -7.08 5.78
CA LYS A 41 14.43 -6.16 4.82
C LYS A 41 14.66 -4.76 5.37
N TYR A 42 13.89 -4.36 6.36
CA TYR A 42 13.95 -3.06 7.00
C TYR A 42 14.00 -3.21 8.52
N PRO A 43 15.10 -3.77 9.07
CA PRO A 43 15.19 -4.06 10.50
C PRO A 43 15.11 -2.81 11.39
N GLU A 44 15.38 -1.65 10.80
CA GLU A 44 15.31 -0.34 11.47
C GLU A 44 13.88 0.24 11.54
N LEU A 45 12.92 -0.36 10.84
CA LEU A 45 11.52 0.05 10.85
C LEU A 45 10.69 -0.92 11.68
N ASP A 46 9.66 -0.41 12.33
CA ASP A 46 8.65 -1.20 13.02
C ASP A 46 7.61 -1.67 12.00
N VAL A 47 7.68 -2.94 11.61
CA VAL A 47 6.75 -3.56 10.66
C VAL A 47 5.83 -4.52 11.38
N ARG A 48 4.54 -4.24 11.37
CA ARG A 48 3.55 -5.08 12.05
C ARG A 48 2.44 -5.54 11.12
N ARG A 49 1.94 -6.74 11.36
CA ARG A 49 0.68 -7.19 10.81
C ARG A 49 -0.47 -6.57 11.59
N PHE A 50 -1.53 -6.19 10.86
CA PHE A 50 -2.82 -5.84 11.46
C PHE A 50 -3.94 -6.58 10.73
N ALA A 51 -4.47 -7.61 11.37
CA ALA A 51 -5.59 -8.41 10.90
C ALA A 51 -6.55 -8.69 12.04
N ASP A 52 -7.61 -9.45 11.76
CA ASP A 52 -8.62 -9.80 12.78
C ASP A 52 -7.96 -10.43 14.02
N GLY A 53 -8.21 -9.86 15.19
CA GLY A 53 -7.64 -10.27 16.46
C GLY A 53 -6.27 -9.67 16.82
N ASP A 54 -5.63 -8.93 15.93
CA ASP A 54 -4.37 -8.25 16.28
C ASP A 54 -4.63 -6.97 17.10
N PRO A 55 -3.68 -6.56 17.98
CA PRO A 55 -3.80 -5.34 18.76
C PRO A 55 -3.95 -4.09 17.87
N PHE A 56 -4.79 -3.15 18.29
CA PHE A 56 -5.05 -1.91 17.57
C PHE A 56 -3.79 -1.03 17.41
N GLU A 57 -2.87 -1.13 18.34
CA GLU A 57 -1.57 -0.47 18.33
C GLU A 57 -0.76 -0.84 17.08
N ASN A 58 -0.92 -2.06 16.56
CA ASN A 58 -0.27 -2.48 15.32
C ASN A 58 -0.70 -1.62 14.12
N LEU A 59 -1.94 -1.14 14.13
CA LEU A 59 -2.44 -0.23 13.09
C LEU A 59 -1.89 1.18 13.27
N MET A 60 -1.83 1.67 14.50
CA MET A 60 -1.58 3.09 14.78
C MET A 60 -0.10 3.44 14.91
N GLU A 61 0.69 2.58 15.54
CA GLU A 61 2.05 2.91 15.96
C GLU A 61 3.11 2.48 14.97
N SER A 62 2.93 1.35 14.27
CA SER A 62 3.94 0.81 13.35
C SER A 62 4.33 1.79 12.24
N ASP A 63 5.56 1.71 11.76
CA ASP A 63 6.02 2.45 10.56
C ASP A 63 5.40 1.87 9.29
N ILE A 64 5.37 0.53 9.20
CA ILE A 64 4.72 -0.20 8.11
C ILE A 64 3.71 -1.17 8.69
N ARG A 65 2.44 -1.02 8.33
CA ARG A 65 1.39 -1.99 8.66
C ARG A 65 0.97 -2.76 7.44
N VAL A 66 0.90 -4.09 7.61
CA VAL A 66 0.41 -5.00 6.58
C VAL A 66 -0.94 -5.54 7.00
N THR A 67 -1.97 -5.29 6.20
CA THR A 67 -3.36 -5.58 6.56
C THR A 67 -4.17 -6.10 5.38
N THR A 68 -5.33 -6.67 5.67
CA THR A 68 -6.33 -6.93 4.64
C THR A 68 -7.21 -5.69 4.42
N ILE A 69 -7.90 -5.63 3.27
CA ILE A 69 -8.84 -4.52 3.03
C ILE A 69 -9.93 -4.50 4.10
N LYS A 70 -10.44 -5.67 4.49
CA LYS A 70 -11.47 -5.79 5.52
C LYS A 70 -11.02 -5.22 6.85
N SER A 71 -9.85 -5.62 7.33
CA SER A 71 -9.31 -5.18 8.62
C SER A 71 -8.80 -3.74 8.60
N GLY A 72 -8.16 -3.31 7.52
CA GLY A 72 -7.61 -1.96 7.39
C GLY A 72 -8.62 -0.91 6.96
N SER A 73 -9.88 -1.27 6.64
CA SER A 73 -10.92 -0.32 6.25
C SER A 73 -11.69 0.29 7.44
N THR A 74 -11.36 -0.08 8.66
CA THR A 74 -11.90 0.56 9.87
C THR A 74 -11.55 2.05 9.91
N GLY A 75 -12.51 2.93 10.17
CA GLY A 75 -12.49 4.38 9.93
C GLY A 75 -11.47 5.25 10.69
N HIS A 76 -10.35 4.68 11.12
CA HIS A 76 -9.36 5.40 11.94
C HIS A 76 -8.34 6.18 11.08
N ASP A 77 -8.11 7.42 11.43
CA ASP A 77 -7.03 8.22 10.84
C ASP A 77 -5.67 7.79 11.42
N ILE A 78 -4.72 7.52 10.55
CA ILE A 78 -3.37 7.11 10.93
C ILE A 78 -2.45 8.31 10.70
N PRO A 79 -1.96 8.97 11.76
CA PRO A 79 -1.05 10.09 11.61
C PRO A 79 0.23 9.69 10.87
N GLY A 80 0.69 10.53 9.95
CA GLY A 80 1.91 10.28 9.19
C GLY A 80 1.77 9.29 8.02
N LEU A 81 0.57 8.82 7.69
CA LEU A 81 0.35 7.87 6.59
C LEU A 81 0.51 8.55 5.23
N THR A 82 1.68 8.37 4.61
CA THR A 82 2.05 8.98 3.33
C THR A 82 2.07 8.00 2.16
N TYR A 83 2.07 6.70 2.44
CA TYR A 83 2.19 5.66 1.43
C TYR A 83 1.14 4.56 1.60
N CYS A 84 0.47 4.21 0.52
CA CYS A 84 -0.46 3.09 0.46
C CYS A 84 -0.10 2.17 -0.71
N GLN A 85 0.08 0.88 -0.43
CA GLN A 85 0.35 -0.16 -1.42
C GLN A 85 -0.81 -1.14 -1.49
N MET A 86 -1.37 -1.31 -2.68
CA MET A 86 -2.33 -2.35 -3.00
C MET A 86 -1.62 -3.51 -3.71
N THR A 87 -1.45 -4.65 -3.03
CA THR A 87 -0.81 -5.82 -3.65
C THR A 87 -1.80 -6.75 -4.34
N SER A 88 -3.08 -6.61 -4.05
CA SER A 88 -4.16 -7.37 -4.68
C SER A 88 -4.94 -6.53 -5.68
N ASN A 89 -5.29 -7.13 -6.81
CA ASN A 89 -6.17 -6.49 -7.79
C ASN A 89 -7.64 -6.73 -7.39
N ILE A 90 -8.30 -5.67 -6.98
CA ILE A 90 -9.72 -5.69 -6.61
C ILE A 90 -10.52 -4.81 -7.56
N GLN A 91 -11.68 -5.31 -7.95
CA GLN A 91 -12.61 -4.59 -8.81
C GLN A 91 -13.39 -3.51 -8.05
N SER A 92 -13.66 -3.74 -6.77
CA SER A 92 -14.52 -2.86 -5.97
C SER A 92 -14.04 -1.41 -5.95
N ILE A 93 -14.81 -0.53 -6.56
CA ILE A 93 -14.60 0.93 -6.54
C ILE A 93 -14.62 1.45 -5.10
N VAL A 94 -15.55 0.96 -4.28
CA VAL A 94 -15.67 1.37 -2.87
C VAL A 94 -14.40 1.02 -2.10
N ALA A 95 -13.90 -0.21 -2.21
CA ALA A 95 -12.69 -0.64 -1.52
C ALA A 95 -11.44 0.13 -1.99
N ASN A 96 -11.33 0.44 -3.29
CA ASN A 96 -10.25 1.27 -3.81
C ASN A 96 -10.32 2.72 -3.28
N LYS A 97 -11.52 3.30 -3.22
CA LYS A 97 -11.73 4.65 -2.64
C LYS A 97 -11.46 4.68 -1.14
N GLN A 98 -11.87 3.64 -0.41
CA GLN A 98 -11.57 3.50 1.01
C GLN A 98 -10.07 3.40 1.27
N ALA A 99 -9.34 2.58 0.51
CA ALA A 99 -7.89 2.47 0.62
C ALA A 99 -7.20 3.83 0.34
N ARG A 100 -7.61 4.54 -0.72
CA ARG A 100 -7.11 5.90 -1.00
C ARG A 100 -7.44 6.89 0.11
N GLY A 101 -8.65 6.83 0.65
CA GLY A 101 -9.12 7.71 1.71
C GLY A 101 -8.35 7.58 3.03
N ARG A 102 -7.45 6.61 3.15
CA ARG A 102 -6.51 6.50 4.27
C ARG A 102 -5.37 7.49 4.19
N LEU A 103 -4.99 7.88 2.99
CA LEU A 103 -4.00 8.93 2.78
C LEU A 103 -4.67 10.27 3.04
N ARG A 104 -4.19 10.99 4.05
CA ARG A 104 -4.64 12.34 4.39
C ARG A 104 -3.62 13.35 3.90
N GLU A 105 -4.10 14.50 3.50
CA GLU A 105 -3.21 15.58 3.10
C GLU A 105 -2.32 15.99 4.27
N ILE A 106 -1.02 16.00 4.02
CA ILE A 106 0.01 16.44 4.97
C ILE A 106 0.78 17.56 4.30
N ILE A 107 0.80 18.73 4.94
CA ILE A 107 1.47 19.92 4.40
C ILE A 107 2.95 19.62 4.10
N GLY A 108 3.37 19.92 2.89
CA GLY A 108 4.76 19.71 2.44
C GLY A 108 5.12 18.24 2.17
N ARG A 109 4.14 17.33 2.11
CA ARG A 109 4.35 15.91 1.81
C ARG A 109 3.64 15.49 0.53
N ASN A 110 4.29 14.63 -0.24
CA ASN A 110 3.67 13.94 -1.36
C ASN A 110 3.08 12.62 -0.89
N LEU A 111 1.77 12.48 -1.02
CA LEU A 111 1.08 11.22 -0.75
C LEU A 111 1.16 10.32 -1.97
N ARG A 112 1.35 9.03 -1.76
CA ARG A 112 1.43 8.05 -2.85
C ARG A 112 0.55 6.85 -2.63
N MET A 113 -0.16 6.52 -3.71
CA MET A 113 -0.91 5.29 -3.84
C MET A 113 -0.29 4.45 -4.95
N CYS A 114 0.12 3.25 -4.61
CA CYS A 114 0.69 2.30 -5.56
C CYS A 114 -0.23 1.10 -5.76
N TYR A 115 -0.44 0.73 -7.01
CA TYR A 115 -1.14 -0.49 -7.40
C TYR A 115 -0.21 -1.39 -8.19
N THR A 116 -0.27 -2.69 -7.88
CA THR A 116 0.40 -3.70 -8.69
C THR A 116 -0.62 -4.44 -9.55
N TYR A 117 -0.28 -4.68 -10.81
CA TYR A 117 -1.07 -5.53 -11.69
C TYR A 117 -0.16 -6.33 -12.63
N CYS A 118 -0.67 -7.43 -13.14
CA CYS A 118 0.04 -8.24 -14.13
C CYS A 118 -0.50 -7.93 -15.52
N GLY A 119 0.35 -7.42 -16.41
CA GLY A 119 0.01 -7.08 -17.79
C GLY A 119 -0.29 -8.28 -18.70
N GLN A 120 -0.10 -9.49 -18.20
CA GLN A 120 -0.43 -10.74 -18.90
C GLN A 120 -1.80 -11.33 -18.48
N ILE A 121 -2.50 -10.68 -17.57
CA ILE A 121 -3.81 -11.10 -17.08
C ILE A 121 -4.85 -10.06 -17.47
N ASP A 122 -5.72 -10.38 -18.41
CA ASP A 122 -6.73 -9.45 -18.96
C ASP A 122 -7.59 -8.78 -17.87
N ARG A 123 -8.02 -9.56 -16.88
CA ARG A 123 -8.78 -9.03 -15.75
C ARG A 123 -8.02 -8.00 -14.93
N HIS A 124 -6.70 -8.16 -14.79
CA HIS A 124 -5.86 -7.18 -14.10
C HIS A 124 -5.74 -5.87 -14.90
N ILE A 125 -5.65 -5.99 -16.23
CA ILE A 125 -5.62 -4.83 -17.14
C ILE A 125 -6.96 -4.08 -17.08
N GLU A 126 -8.08 -4.81 -17.09
CA GLU A 126 -9.42 -4.21 -16.98
C GLU A 126 -9.58 -3.45 -15.67
N TYR A 127 -9.18 -4.04 -14.54
CA TYR A 127 -9.24 -3.39 -13.24
C TYR A 127 -8.32 -2.17 -13.16
N HIS A 128 -7.14 -2.24 -13.77
CA HIS A 128 -6.22 -1.12 -13.86
C HIS A 128 -6.84 0.04 -14.65
N ARG A 129 -7.41 -0.22 -15.83
CA ARG A 129 -8.12 0.79 -16.63
C ARG A 129 -9.28 1.45 -15.89
N SER A 130 -10.02 0.65 -15.12
CA SER A 130 -11.12 1.16 -14.28
C SER A 130 -10.61 2.08 -13.17
N ARG A 131 -9.49 1.72 -12.53
CA ARG A 131 -8.83 2.57 -11.51
C ARG A 131 -8.31 3.87 -12.09
N LEU A 132 -7.67 3.84 -13.25
CA LEU A 132 -7.20 5.06 -13.92
C LEU A 132 -8.34 6.04 -14.15
N ARG A 133 -9.46 5.58 -14.71
CA ARG A 133 -10.64 6.42 -14.92
C ARG A 133 -11.21 7.01 -13.63
N MET A 134 -11.17 6.25 -12.55
CA MET A 134 -11.71 6.66 -11.25
C MET A 134 -10.85 7.71 -10.55
N PHE A 135 -9.53 7.71 -10.76
CA PHE A 135 -8.60 8.52 -9.99
C PHE A 135 -7.96 9.67 -10.76
N VAL A 136 -8.16 9.76 -12.07
CA VAL A 136 -7.50 10.76 -12.92
C VAL A 136 -7.70 12.20 -12.41
N ASP A 137 -8.90 12.53 -11.97
CA ASP A 137 -9.24 13.91 -11.53
C ASP A 137 -8.78 14.24 -10.10
N GLY A 138 -8.20 13.29 -9.39
CA GLY A 138 -7.84 13.50 -7.97
C GLY A 138 -6.37 13.27 -7.66
N VAL A 139 -5.50 13.27 -8.67
CA VAL A 139 -4.06 13.01 -8.50
C VAL A 139 -3.21 14.02 -9.27
N LYS A 140 -2.06 14.36 -8.71
CA LYS A 140 -1.11 15.28 -9.36
C LYS A 140 -0.42 14.66 -10.57
N SER A 141 -0.13 13.36 -10.51
CA SER A 141 0.49 12.61 -11.60
C SER A 141 0.25 11.12 -11.46
N ILE A 142 0.25 10.42 -12.59
CA ILE A 142 0.20 8.96 -12.66
C ILE A 142 1.47 8.53 -13.37
N LYS A 143 2.19 7.54 -12.78
CA LYS A 143 3.37 6.93 -13.40
C LYS A 143 3.14 5.43 -13.47
N GLU A 144 3.39 4.85 -14.63
CA GLU A 144 3.46 3.42 -14.83
C GLU A 144 4.93 3.00 -14.82
N LEU A 145 5.22 1.95 -14.05
CA LEU A 145 6.56 1.38 -13.96
C LEU A 145 6.49 -0.08 -14.38
N ASP A 146 7.27 -0.41 -15.40
CA ASP A 146 7.43 -1.80 -15.81
C ASP A 146 8.48 -2.47 -14.93
N VAL A 147 8.05 -3.49 -14.20
CA VAL A 147 8.92 -4.28 -13.35
C VAL A 147 9.17 -5.61 -14.03
N PRO A 148 10.38 -5.87 -14.57
CA PRO A 148 10.69 -7.13 -15.22
C PRO A 148 10.59 -8.26 -14.18
N PHE A 149 9.58 -9.11 -14.35
CA PHE A 149 9.35 -10.28 -13.51
C PHE A 149 9.63 -11.53 -14.34
N LYS A 150 10.68 -12.26 -13.97
CA LYS A 150 10.92 -13.61 -14.49
C LYS A 150 10.29 -14.60 -13.53
N LEU A 151 9.22 -15.25 -13.97
CA LEU A 151 8.77 -16.49 -13.33
C LEU A 151 9.91 -17.52 -13.49
N LYS A 152 10.44 -17.98 -12.38
CA LYS A 152 11.35 -19.14 -12.36
C LYS A 152 10.52 -20.40 -12.32
#